data_08d8ad589447028af111a7f918904034
#
_entry.id   08d8ad589447028af111a7f918904034
#
_cell.length_a   1.000
_cell.length_b   1.000
_cell.length_c   1.000
_cell.angle_alpha   90.00
_cell.angle_beta   90.00
_cell.angle_gamma   90.00
#
_symmetry.space_group_name_H-M   'P 1'
#
loop_
_entity.id
_entity.type
_entity.pdbx_description
1 polymer ?
#
loop_
_entity_poly.entity_id
_entity_poly.type
_entity_poly.pdbx_seq_one_letter_code
_entity_poly.pdbx_strand_id
1 'polypeptide(L)'
;MRGGAAAVVAIKLQTRPSVGDVVTLPGGKRIRIRSVGVPYIQPPPAVCDDPLCPWHGHLKIKLKLMEVTVEKVKMQKAAVAVHEWVHYIPKYKRYERRRRRIHVRVPECIEVKPGDKVIIAETRPLAKTIAWVVIGKSKDVMPWRAAREALEGTHTPAPFNPSFEIPGPS
;
A
#
# COMPACT_ATOMS: atom_id res chain seq x y z
N MET A 1 8.02 21.92 32.44
CA MET A 1 8.70 20.70 31.94
C MET A 1 8.24 20.48 30.50
N ARG A 2 9.11 20.77 29.54
CA ARG A 2 8.78 20.61 28.08
C ARG A 2 9.15 19.19 27.71
N GLY A 3 8.11 18.34 27.56
CA GLY A 3 8.28 17.01 27.00
C GLY A 3 8.72 17.08 25.56
N GLY A 4 9.98 16.76 25.31
CA GLY A 4 10.53 16.65 23.97
C GLY A 4 9.78 15.58 23.20
N ALA A 5 9.05 15.97 22.15
CA ALA A 5 8.52 15.05 21.19
C ALA A 5 9.70 14.30 20.55
N ALA A 6 9.86 13.03 20.90
CA ALA A 6 10.81 12.14 20.26
C ALA A 6 10.49 12.14 18.75
N ALA A 7 11.37 12.75 17.97
CA ALA A 7 11.27 12.69 16.52
C ALA A 7 11.37 11.23 16.11
N VAL A 8 10.28 10.67 15.64
CA VAL A 8 10.24 9.31 15.10
C VAL A 8 11.00 9.35 13.79
N VAL A 9 12.24 8.91 13.84
CA VAL A 9 13.15 8.94 12.70
C VAL A 9 12.81 7.75 11.81
N ALA A 10 12.22 8.00 10.66
CA ALA A 10 12.12 7.01 9.61
C ALA A 10 13.52 6.76 9.02
N ILE A 11 13.99 5.51 9.09
CA ILE A 11 15.30 5.13 8.60
C ILE A 11 15.19 4.71 7.16
N LYS A 12 15.90 5.38 6.26
CA LYS A 12 16.07 4.96 4.87
C LYS A 12 17.10 3.84 4.81
N LEU A 13 16.69 2.69 4.33
CA LEU A 13 17.59 1.58 4.05
C LEU A 13 18.24 1.76 2.68
N GLN A 14 19.48 1.31 2.52
CA GLN A 14 20.21 1.37 1.23
C GLN A 14 19.57 0.44 0.19
N THR A 15 19.01 -0.68 0.63
CA THR A 15 18.32 -1.66 -0.22
C THR A 15 16.85 -1.71 0.19
N ARG A 16 15.93 -1.84 -0.78
CA ARG A 16 14.50 -2.04 -0.48
C ARG A 16 14.32 -3.37 0.25
N PRO A 17 13.71 -3.35 1.43
CA PRO A 17 13.47 -4.57 2.17
C PRO A 17 12.35 -5.40 1.51
N SER A 18 12.42 -6.71 1.65
CA SER A 18 11.39 -7.64 1.19
C SER A 18 10.30 -7.85 2.25
N VAL A 19 9.14 -8.34 1.81
CA VAL A 19 8.09 -8.77 2.75
C VAL A 19 8.61 -9.95 3.57
N GLY A 20 8.50 -9.86 4.90
CA GLY A 20 9.00 -10.87 5.83
C GLY A 20 10.33 -10.53 6.48
N ASP A 21 11.09 -9.58 5.94
CA ASP A 21 12.34 -9.14 6.53
C ASP A 21 12.14 -8.51 7.90
N VAL A 22 13.13 -8.75 8.79
CA VAL A 22 13.15 -8.17 10.12
C VAL A 22 14.24 -7.09 10.16
N VAL A 23 13.83 -5.86 10.37
CA VAL A 23 14.74 -4.70 10.48
C VAL A 23 14.84 -4.27 11.93
N THR A 24 16.06 -4.09 12.42
CA THR A 24 16.31 -3.56 13.77
C THR A 24 16.45 -2.04 13.71
N LEU A 25 15.60 -1.33 14.44
CA LEU A 25 15.69 0.11 14.60
C LEU A 25 16.82 0.51 15.57
N PRO A 26 17.37 1.74 15.46
CA PRO A 26 18.24 2.32 16.49
C PRO A 26 17.43 2.48 17.76
N GLY A 27 17.66 1.62 18.71
CA GLY A 27 16.87 1.46 19.94
C GLY A 27 16.56 -0.02 20.24
N GLY A 28 17.07 -0.94 19.40
CA GLY A 28 16.97 -2.38 19.63
C GLY A 28 15.62 -3.00 19.30
N LYS A 29 14.63 -2.23 18.88
CA LYS A 29 13.31 -2.72 18.49
C LYS A 29 13.37 -3.40 17.12
N ARG A 30 12.92 -4.64 17.08
CA ARG A 30 12.82 -5.43 15.83
C ARG A 30 11.43 -5.24 15.23
N ILE A 31 11.39 -4.85 13.96
CA ILE A 31 10.15 -4.69 13.20
C ILE A 31 10.17 -5.65 12.02
N ARG A 32 9.13 -6.45 11.91
CA ARG A 32 8.93 -7.33 10.74
C ARG A 32 8.06 -6.63 9.72
N ILE A 33 8.51 -6.62 8.46
CA ILE A 33 7.76 -6.07 7.34
C ILE A 33 6.64 -7.04 6.97
N ARG A 34 5.41 -6.54 7.03
CA ARG A 34 4.21 -7.34 6.79
C ARG A 34 3.79 -7.27 5.34
N SER A 35 3.19 -8.35 4.86
CA SER A 35 2.47 -8.32 3.59
C SER A 35 1.17 -7.53 3.76
N VAL A 36 0.93 -6.61 2.85
CA VAL A 36 -0.30 -5.81 2.77
C VAL A 36 -1.39 -6.54 1.97
N GLY A 37 -1.07 -7.74 1.42
CA GLY A 37 -1.99 -8.52 0.61
C GLY A 37 -2.14 -8.02 -0.83
N VAL A 38 -1.27 -7.10 -1.24
CA VAL A 38 -1.25 -6.54 -2.60
C VAL A 38 0.12 -6.83 -3.22
N PRO A 39 0.25 -7.86 -4.06
CA PRO A 39 1.55 -8.36 -4.52
C PRO A 39 2.29 -7.38 -5.45
N TYR A 40 1.57 -6.51 -6.14
CA TYR A 40 2.16 -5.56 -7.09
C TYR A 40 2.65 -4.25 -6.45
N ILE A 41 2.47 -4.05 -5.15
CA ILE A 41 2.99 -2.88 -4.44
C ILE A 41 4.18 -3.31 -3.59
N GLN A 42 5.33 -2.70 -3.86
CA GLN A 42 6.55 -2.94 -3.10
C GLN A 42 6.52 -2.22 -1.75
N PRO A 43 7.11 -2.80 -0.70
CA PRO A 43 7.29 -2.12 0.58
C PRO A 43 8.12 -0.84 0.42
N PRO A 44 7.87 0.18 1.24
CA PRO A 44 8.63 1.42 1.20
C PRO A 44 10.09 1.19 1.62
N PRO A 45 11.03 2.01 1.09
CA PRO A 45 12.45 1.89 1.43
C PRO A 45 12.77 2.35 2.85
N ALA A 46 11.87 3.09 3.49
CA ALA A 46 12.05 3.56 4.86
C ALA A 46 11.21 2.72 5.84
N VAL A 47 11.75 2.48 7.02
CA VAL A 47 11.07 1.76 8.11
C VAL A 47 10.67 2.75 9.19
N CYS A 48 9.45 2.63 9.72
CA CYS A 48 8.91 3.47 10.78
C CYS A 48 8.41 2.65 11.97
N ASP A 49 8.31 3.27 13.13
CA ASP A 49 7.75 2.67 14.35
C ASP A 49 6.29 3.09 14.59
N ASP A 50 5.54 3.39 13.53
CA ASP A 50 4.14 3.77 13.68
C ASP A 50 3.26 2.52 13.78
N PRO A 51 2.52 2.33 14.89
CA PRO A 51 1.62 1.19 15.09
C PRO A 51 0.46 1.18 14.07
N LEU A 52 0.12 2.33 13.50
CA LEU A 52 -0.91 2.48 12.47
C LEU A 52 -0.34 2.47 11.04
N CYS A 53 0.88 1.96 10.87
CA CYS A 53 1.45 1.71 9.56
C CYS A 53 0.97 0.34 9.04
N PRO A 54 0.54 0.20 7.78
CA PRO A 54 0.15 -1.08 7.22
C PRO A 54 1.34 -2.03 7.00
N TRP A 55 2.54 -1.51 6.74
CA TRP A 55 3.75 -2.28 6.49
C TRP A 55 4.50 -2.71 7.75
N HIS A 56 4.64 -1.80 8.72
CA HIS A 56 5.49 -1.98 9.91
C HIS A 56 4.69 -2.14 11.19
N GLY A 57 3.45 -1.68 11.20
CA GLY A 57 2.54 -1.78 12.35
C GLY A 57 1.55 -2.94 12.24
N HIS A 58 0.44 -2.80 12.92
CA HIS A 58 -0.62 -3.81 12.99
C HIS A 58 -1.92 -3.37 12.30
N LEU A 59 -1.90 -2.28 11.53
CA LEU A 59 -3.08 -1.81 10.81
C LEU A 59 -3.45 -2.79 9.70
N LYS A 60 -4.66 -3.35 9.77
CA LYS A 60 -5.24 -4.16 8.71
C LYS A 60 -5.89 -3.26 7.68
N ILE A 61 -5.70 -3.57 6.41
CA ILE A 61 -6.36 -2.89 5.29
C ILE A 61 -7.42 -3.79 4.67
N LYS A 62 -8.42 -3.16 4.08
CA LYS A 62 -9.36 -3.81 3.18
C LYS A 62 -8.79 -3.72 1.76
N LEU A 63 -9.03 -4.73 0.92
CA LEU A 63 -8.54 -4.77 -0.47
C LEU A 63 -9.29 -3.80 -1.40
N LYS A 64 -9.91 -2.76 -0.87
CA LYS A 64 -10.47 -1.67 -1.65
C LYS A 64 -9.41 -0.61 -1.84
N LEU A 65 -8.85 -0.59 -3.04
CA LEU A 65 -7.75 0.28 -3.43
C LEU A 65 -8.25 1.36 -4.39
N MET A 66 -7.68 2.55 -4.27
CA MET A 66 -7.92 3.66 -5.21
C MET A 66 -6.63 4.41 -5.48
N GLU A 67 -6.45 4.86 -6.72
CA GLU A 67 -5.41 5.82 -7.07
C GLU A 67 -5.96 7.23 -6.89
N VAL A 68 -5.21 8.08 -6.20
CA VAL A 68 -5.60 9.46 -5.91
C VAL A 68 -4.41 10.39 -6.05
N THR A 69 -4.68 11.66 -6.32
CA THR A 69 -3.66 12.71 -6.37
C THR A 69 -3.65 13.48 -5.07
N VAL A 70 -2.48 13.69 -4.49
CA VAL A 70 -2.34 14.46 -3.25
C VAL A 70 -2.45 15.95 -3.54
N GLU A 71 -3.41 16.62 -2.92
CA GLU A 71 -3.61 18.07 -3.06
C GLU A 71 -2.78 18.86 -2.03
N LYS A 72 -2.84 18.46 -0.76
CA LYS A 72 -2.22 19.20 0.36
C LYS A 72 -1.68 18.25 1.43
N VAL A 73 -0.50 18.57 1.94
CA VAL A 73 0.14 17.85 3.06
C VAL A 73 0.45 18.89 4.14
N LYS A 74 -0.58 19.33 4.88
CA LYS A 74 -0.45 20.33 5.97
C LYS A 74 -0.61 19.73 7.36
N MET A 75 -1.20 18.55 7.47
CA MET A 75 -1.46 17.86 8.73
C MET A 75 -0.34 16.89 9.07
N GLN A 76 -0.08 16.69 10.35
CA GLN A 76 0.86 15.66 10.81
C GLN A 76 0.28 14.27 10.46
N LYS A 77 1.10 13.45 9.79
CA LYS A 77 0.75 12.06 9.40
C LYS A 77 -0.55 11.93 8.60
N ALA A 78 -1.02 13.01 7.99
CA ALA A 78 -2.22 13.01 7.17
C ALA A 78 -2.14 14.01 6.02
N ALA A 79 -2.83 13.69 4.92
CA ALA A 79 -2.91 14.51 3.73
C ALA A 79 -4.33 14.59 3.21
N VAL A 80 -4.59 15.58 2.38
CA VAL A 80 -5.82 15.70 1.59
C VAL A 80 -5.51 15.23 0.19
N ALA A 81 -6.20 14.20 -0.25
CA ALA A 81 -6.10 13.66 -1.59
C ALA A 81 -7.41 13.87 -2.36
N VAL A 82 -7.29 13.97 -3.67
CA VAL A 82 -8.41 14.13 -4.59
C VAL A 82 -8.53 12.89 -5.45
N HIS A 83 -9.71 12.30 -5.44
CA HIS A 83 -10.10 11.27 -6.37
C HIS A 83 -10.95 11.88 -7.48
N GLU A 84 -10.52 11.70 -8.72
CA GLU A 84 -11.22 12.19 -9.90
C GLU A 84 -11.70 11.00 -10.73
N TRP A 85 -12.95 11.06 -11.17
CA TRP A 85 -13.50 10.03 -12.05
C TRP A 85 -14.46 10.67 -13.06
N VAL A 86 -14.73 9.93 -14.11
CA VAL A 86 -15.67 10.31 -15.15
C VAL A 86 -16.98 9.57 -14.94
N HIS A 87 -18.09 10.29 -14.91
CA HIS A 87 -19.43 9.73 -14.77
C HIS A 87 -20.23 9.97 -16.06
N TYR A 88 -20.81 8.92 -16.62
CA TYR A 88 -21.66 9.02 -17.79
C TYR A 88 -23.10 9.36 -17.40
N ILE A 89 -23.67 10.40 -18.03
CA ILE A 89 -25.07 10.83 -17.82
C ILE A 89 -25.89 10.37 -19.03
N PRO A 90 -26.73 9.31 -18.91
CA PRO A 90 -27.48 8.74 -20.04
C PRO A 90 -28.44 9.75 -20.70
N LYS A 91 -29.11 10.60 -19.88
CA LYS A 91 -30.06 11.60 -20.36
C LYS A 91 -29.47 12.55 -21.40
N TYR A 92 -28.21 12.96 -21.23
CA TYR A 92 -27.53 13.93 -22.10
C TYR A 92 -26.48 13.28 -23.02
N LYS A 93 -26.29 11.94 -22.93
CA LYS A 93 -25.26 11.18 -23.66
C LYS A 93 -23.86 11.81 -23.55
N ARG A 94 -23.52 12.34 -22.38
CA ARG A 94 -22.25 13.06 -22.10
C ARG A 94 -21.59 12.56 -20.84
N TYR A 95 -20.31 12.84 -20.73
CA TYR A 95 -19.48 12.51 -19.56
C TYR A 95 -19.28 13.74 -18.70
N GLU A 96 -19.43 13.59 -17.39
CA GLU A 96 -19.18 14.59 -16.36
C GLU A 96 -17.93 14.20 -15.56
N ARG A 97 -17.04 15.15 -15.32
CA ARG A 97 -15.91 14.94 -14.39
C ARG A 97 -16.40 15.23 -12.97
N ARG A 98 -16.24 14.23 -12.11
CA ARG A 98 -16.52 14.37 -10.68
C ARG A 98 -15.23 14.26 -9.89
N ARG A 99 -15.12 15.01 -8.82
CA ARG A 99 -13.99 14.99 -7.90
C ARG A 99 -14.48 14.93 -6.46
N ARG A 100 -13.75 14.17 -5.63
CA ARG A 100 -14.02 14.06 -4.19
C ARG A 100 -12.70 14.24 -3.44
N ARG A 101 -12.71 15.07 -2.41
CA ARG A 101 -11.60 15.20 -1.46
C ARG A 101 -11.73 14.15 -0.38
N ILE A 102 -10.65 13.47 -0.10
CA ILE A 102 -10.57 12.38 0.89
C ILE A 102 -9.40 12.70 1.81
N HIS A 103 -9.63 12.61 3.11
CA HIS A 103 -8.56 12.69 4.10
C HIS A 103 -7.91 11.31 4.23
N VAL A 104 -6.61 11.26 4.05
CA VAL A 104 -5.83 10.01 4.07
C VAL A 104 -4.74 10.09 5.11
N ARG A 105 -4.49 8.98 5.81
CA ARG A 105 -3.33 8.86 6.69
C ARG A 105 -2.10 8.56 5.85
N VAL A 106 -1.01 9.28 6.14
CA VAL A 106 0.30 9.07 5.51
C VAL A 106 1.22 8.47 6.57
N PRO A 107 1.67 7.19 6.40
CA PRO A 107 2.69 6.60 7.27
C PRO A 107 4.01 7.34 7.10
N GLU A 108 4.82 7.41 8.16
CA GLU A 108 6.12 8.12 8.14
C GLU A 108 7.16 7.49 7.21
N CYS A 109 6.99 6.22 6.87
CA CYS A 109 7.86 5.51 5.93
C CYS A 109 7.64 5.90 4.46
N ILE A 110 6.55 6.61 4.14
CA ILE A 110 6.22 7.04 2.79
C ILE A 110 6.25 8.56 2.74
N GLU A 111 7.28 9.12 2.10
CA GLU A 111 7.35 10.54 1.84
C GLU A 111 6.40 10.93 0.71
N VAL A 112 5.42 11.78 0.99
CA VAL A 112 4.41 12.24 0.04
C VAL A 112 4.51 13.74 -0.16
N LYS A 113 4.52 14.17 -1.42
CA LYS A 113 4.52 15.59 -1.81
C LYS A 113 3.17 15.96 -2.46
N PRO A 114 2.76 17.23 -2.39
CA PRO A 114 1.63 17.70 -3.18
C PRO A 114 1.86 17.44 -4.68
N GLY A 115 0.83 16.94 -5.38
CA GLY A 115 0.92 16.53 -6.78
C GLY A 115 1.30 15.07 -7.01
N ASP A 116 1.78 14.34 -5.98
CA ASP A 116 2.10 12.91 -6.14
C ASP A 116 0.82 12.08 -6.31
N LYS A 117 0.87 11.11 -7.22
CA LYS A 117 -0.14 10.06 -7.36
C LYS A 117 0.19 8.93 -6.39
N VAL A 118 -0.76 8.62 -5.53
CA VAL A 118 -0.60 7.60 -4.48
C VAL A 118 -1.74 6.60 -4.51
N ILE A 119 -1.43 5.38 -4.09
CA ILE A 119 -2.42 4.33 -3.90
C ILE A 119 -2.84 4.32 -2.45
N ILE A 120 -4.14 4.44 -2.24
CA ILE A 120 -4.75 4.40 -0.91
C ILE A 120 -5.59 3.13 -0.75
N ALA A 121 -5.63 2.62 0.47
CA ALA A 121 -6.51 1.52 0.86
C ALA A 121 -7.48 1.93 1.94
N GLU A 122 -8.67 1.34 1.90
CA GLU A 122 -9.64 1.50 2.98
C GLU A 122 -9.21 0.73 4.22
N THR A 123 -9.39 1.35 5.39
CA THR A 123 -9.10 0.77 6.69
C THR A 123 -10.30 0.91 7.62
N ARG A 124 -10.16 0.43 8.86
CA ARG A 124 -11.06 0.86 9.93
C ARG A 124 -10.98 2.39 10.09
N PRO A 125 -12.03 3.07 10.54
CA PRO A 125 -11.94 4.49 10.82
C PRO A 125 -10.86 4.76 11.89
N LEU A 126 -9.88 5.58 11.50
CA LEU A 126 -8.74 5.98 12.37
C LEU A 126 -9.04 7.28 13.09
N ALA A 127 -9.85 8.15 12.46
CA ALA A 127 -10.36 9.39 13.01
C ALA A 127 -11.75 9.66 12.41
N LYS A 128 -12.44 10.71 12.90
CA LYS A 128 -13.77 11.09 12.42
C LYS A 128 -13.86 11.21 10.88
N THR A 129 -12.79 11.67 10.23
CA THR A 129 -12.75 11.91 8.77
C THR A 129 -11.73 11.02 8.03
N ILE A 130 -10.92 10.23 8.74
CA ILE A 130 -9.83 9.44 8.16
C ILE A 130 -10.16 7.95 8.26
N ALA A 131 -10.47 7.34 7.12
CA ALA A 131 -10.70 5.90 6.98
C ALA A 131 -9.82 5.29 5.87
N TRP A 132 -8.86 6.05 5.35
CA TRP A 132 -7.98 5.66 4.28
C TRP A 132 -6.52 5.83 4.67
N VAL A 133 -5.65 4.94 4.19
CA VAL A 133 -4.20 4.99 4.43
C VAL A 133 -3.46 4.87 3.11
N VAL A 134 -2.36 5.62 2.97
CA VAL A 134 -1.45 5.50 1.82
C VAL A 134 -0.63 4.22 1.96
N ILE A 135 -0.61 3.40 0.93
CA ILE A 135 0.17 2.15 0.88
C ILE A 135 1.47 2.37 0.11
N GLY A 136 1.41 3.14 -0.98
CA GLY A 136 2.56 3.38 -1.85
C GLY A 136 2.30 4.48 -2.86
N LYS A 137 3.34 4.87 -3.57
CA LYS A 137 3.20 5.78 -4.72
C LYS A 137 2.86 4.98 -5.96
N SER A 138 2.15 5.60 -6.88
CA SER A 138 1.84 4.97 -8.18
C SER A 138 3.11 4.58 -8.97
N LYS A 139 4.21 5.29 -8.75
CA LYS A 139 5.53 4.99 -9.33
C LYS A 139 6.17 3.71 -8.79
N ASP A 140 5.80 3.29 -7.58
CA ASP A 140 6.35 2.12 -6.90
C ASP A 140 5.55 0.83 -7.20
N VAL A 141 4.56 0.93 -8.08
CA VAL A 141 3.77 -0.22 -8.53
C VAL A 141 4.55 -0.97 -9.58
N MET A 142 4.74 -2.26 -9.37
CA MET A 142 5.31 -3.13 -10.39
C MET A 142 4.37 -3.19 -11.61
N PRO A 143 4.90 -3.16 -12.84
CA PRO A 143 4.08 -3.46 -14.02
C PRO A 143 3.46 -4.84 -13.85
N TRP A 144 2.19 -4.98 -14.23
CA TRP A 144 1.42 -6.21 -14.03
C TRP A 144 2.12 -7.49 -14.54
N ARG A 145 2.98 -7.38 -15.56
CA ARG A 145 3.80 -8.48 -16.09
C ARG A 145 4.81 -8.97 -15.05
N ALA A 146 5.57 -8.08 -14.44
CA ALA A 146 6.55 -8.42 -13.41
C ALA A 146 5.86 -8.93 -12.12
N ALA A 147 4.68 -8.42 -11.79
CA ALA A 147 3.88 -8.92 -10.66
C ALA A 147 3.38 -10.35 -10.92
N ARG A 148 3.02 -10.68 -12.15
CA ARG A 148 2.62 -12.03 -12.57
C ARG A 148 3.79 -13.00 -12.51
N GLU A 149 4.94 -12.66 -13.05
CA GLU A 149 6.16 -13.46 -13.00
C GLU A 149 6.61 -13.74 -11.54
N ALA A 150 6.50 -12.76 -10.66
CA ALA A 150 6.79 -12.92 -9.24
C ALA A 150 5.83 -13.88 -8.53
N LEU A 151 4.59 -13.99 -8.98
CA LEU A 151 3.61 -14.94 -8.46
C LEU A 151 3.81 -16.34 -9.06
N GLU A 152 4.16 -16.44 -10.34
CA GLU A 152 4.39 -17.71 -11.05
C GLU A 152 5.71 -18.37 -10.61
N GLY A 153 6.73 -17.60 -10.22
CA GLY A 153 7.99 -18.09 -9.71
C GLY A 153 7.94 -18.83 -8.37
N THR A 154 6.82 -18.73 -7.63
CA THR A 154 6.58 -19.46 -6.39
C THR A 154 5.78 -20.76 -6.57
N HIS A 155 5.23 -20.98 -7.74
CA HIS A 155 4.51 -22.21 -8.08
C HIS A 155 5.30 -22.97 -9.14
N THR A 156 6.27 -23.77 -8.71
CA THR A 156 6.80 -24.82 -9.55
C THR A 156 5.64 -25.79 -9.79
N PRO A 157 5.08 -25.91 -11.00
CA PRO A 157 4.11 -26.99 -11.25
C PRO A 157 4.86 -28.30 -11.01
N ALA A 158 4.31 -29.13 -10.14
CA ALA A 158 4.83 -30.46 -9.95
C ALA A 158 4.96 -31.12 -11.35
N PRO A 159 6.06 -31.82 -11.63
CA PRO A 159 6.26 -32.45 -12.92
C PRO A 159 5.05 -33.34 -13.21
N PHE A 160 4.39 -33.05 -14.32
CA PHE A 160 3.29 -33.85 -14.83
C PHE A 160 3.78 -35.31 -14.94
N ASN A 161 3.23 -36.17 -14.08
CA ASN A 161 3.54 -37.59 -14.11
C ASN A 161 2.66 -38.26 -15.18
N PRO A 162 3.18 -38.65 -16.36
CA PRO A 162 2.40 -39.21 -17.45
C PRO A 162 1.91 -40.63 -17.21
N SER A 163 2.12 -41.20 -16.00
CA SER A 163 1.86 -42.62 -15.70
C SER A 163 0.50 -42.90 -15.07
N PHE A 164 -0.47 -41.94 -15.14
CA PHE A 164 -1.82 -42.24 -14.69
C PHE A 164 -2.64 -42.78 -15.87
N GLU A 165 -2.53 -44.07 -16.11
CA GLU A 165 -3.43 -44.83 -17.00
C GLU A 165 -4.81 -44.92 -16.34
N ILE A 166 -5.81 -44.36 -17.02
CA ILE A 166 -7.22 -44.50 -16.63
C ILE A 166 -7.66 -45.93 -17.01
N PRO A 167 -8.04 -46.79 -16.05
CA PRO A 167 -8.63 -48.09 -16.40
C PRO A 167 -9.96 -47.87 -17.15
N GLY A 168 -10.04 -48.43 -18.36
CA GLY A 168 -11.22 -48.36 -19.17
C GLY A 168 -12.40 -49.13 -18.54
N PRO A 169 -13.66 -48.76 -18.87
CA PRO A 169 -14.82 -49.46 -18.37
C PRO A 169 -14.94 -50.82 -19.03
N SER A 170 -15.15 -51.87 -18.21
CA SER A 170 -15.55 -53.23 -18.61
C SER A 170 -17.04 -53.26 -18.90
#